data_c979bf46841c6e3fc7fff54352b69795
#
_entry.id   c979bf46841c6e3fc7fff54352b69795
#
_cell.length_a   1.000
_cell.length_b   1.000
_cell.length_c   1.000
_cell.angle_alpha   90.00
_cell.angle_beta   90.00
_cell.angle_gamma   90.00
#
_symmetry.space_group_name_H-M   'P 1'
#
loop_
_entity.id
_entity.type
_entity.pdbx_description
1 polymer ?
#
loop_
_entity_poly.entity_id
_entity_poly.type
_entity_poly.pdbx_seq_one_letter_code
_entity_poly.pdbx_strand_id
1 'polypeptide(L)'
;IHGTPGEDGKLQGYLDMLGIPYSTCGVTASALTMNKFICNNYIKNFGIKVAASICLNRASKYDIENIAKQLGFPMFVKPNTGGSSFATTKVKSINQLQDAIELSFKETQDVIIESIIEGIEVTCGCYKVKNKEVTLPLTEVVTTNEFFDYSAKYEGQVEEITPARIPEDVTER
;
A
#
# COMPACT_ATOMS: atom_id res chain seq x y z
N ILE A 1 15.05 -0.46 -10.68
CA ILE A 1 14.03 0.25 -11.48
C ILE A 1 12.81 0.43 -10.59
N HIS A 2 12.47 1.67 -10.31
CA HIS A 2 11.32 2.04 -9.49
C HIS A 2 10.03 2.05 -10.33
N GLY A 3 8.92 1.59 -9.76
CA GLY A 3 7.62 1.54 -10.41
C GLY A 3 7.51 0.50 -11.53
N THR A 4 6.54 0.69 -12.41
CA THR A 4 6.34 -0.14 -13.61
C THR A 4 7.42 0.17 -14.67
N PRO A 5 8.06 -0.84 -15.31
CA PRO A 5 7.81 -2.29 -15.20
C PRO A 5 8.68 -3.01 -14.17
N GLY A 6 9.42 -2.32 -13.31
CA GLY A 6 10.44 -2.91 -12.43
C GLY A 6 9.90 -3.57 -11.17
N GLU A 7 8.71 -3.14 -10.68
CA GLU A 7 8.15 -3.59 -9.41
C GLU A 7 6.84 -4.39 -9.56
N ASP A 8 6.30 -4.52 -10.79
CA ASP A 8 5.00 -5.16 -11.06
C ASP A 8 5.09 -6.56 -11.65
N GLY A 9 6.29 -7.14 -11.71
CA GLY A 9 6.54 -8.47 -12.24
C GLY A 9 6.80 -8.54 -13.74
N LYS A 10 6.59 -7.45 -14.50
CA LYS A 10 6.78 -7.46 -15.96
C LYS A 10 8.24 -7.63 -16.34
N LEU A 11 9.12 -6.84 -15.72
CA LEU A 11 10.56 -6.94 -15.97
C LEU A 11 11.10 -8.30 -15.52
N GLN A 12 10.67 -8.79 -14.37
CA GLN A 12 11.04 -10.10 -13.85
C GLN A 12 10.63 -11.22 -14.82
N GLY A 13 9.39 -11.17 -15.32
CA GLY A 13 8.92 -12.15 -16.31
C GLY A 13 9.70 -12.11 -17.63
N TYR A 14 10.08 -10.93 -18.09
CA TYR A 14 10.94 -10.78 -19.26
C TYR A 14 12.33 -11.37 -19.03
N LEU A 15 12.93 -11.10 -17.88
CA LEU A 15 14.26 -11.65 -17.52
C LEU A 15 14.20 -13.16 -17.33
N ASP A 16 13.13 -13.71 -16.75
CA ASP A 16 12.91 -15.15 -16.62
C ASP A 16 12.86 -15.84 -17.98
N MET A 17 12.17 -15.26 -18.97
CA MET A 17 12.11 -15.81 -20.33
C MET A 17 13.47 -15.83 -21.03
N LEU A 18 14.35 -14.90 -20.66
CA LEU A 18 15.72 -14.81 -21.20
C LEU A 18 16.75 -15.62 -20.40
N GLY A 19 16.37 -16.22 -19.27
CA GLY A 19 17.29 -16.90 -18.36
C GLY A 19 18.28 -15.95 -17.67
N ILE A 20 17.95 -14.66 -17.52
CA ILE A 20 18.81 -13.64 -16.91
C ILE A 20 18.49 -13.55 -15.42
N PRO A 21 19.47 -13.80 -14.51
CA PRO A 21 19.24 -13.68 -13.09
C PRO A 21 19.06 -12.22 -12.64
N TYR A 22 18.26 -12.01 -11.61
CA TYR A 22 18.00 -10.70 -10.98
C TYR A 22 17.92 -10.84 -9.46
N SER A 23 18.05 -9.73 -8.74
CA SER A 23 18.09 -9.68 -7.26
C SER A 23 16.79 -9.29 -6.59
N THR A 24 15.73 -8.95 -7.34
CA THR A 24 14.42 -8.57 -6.80
C THR A 24 13.55 -9.80 -6.52
N CYS A 25 12.35 -9.58 -5.97
CA CYS A 25 11.34 -10.62 -5.87
C CYS A 25 10.98 -11.18 -7.26
N GLY A 26 10.54 -12.44 -7.32
CA GLY A 26 10.06 -13.05 -8.57
C GLY A 26 8.70 -12.47 -9.02
N VAL A 27 8.28 -12.88 -10.24
CA VAL A 27 7.08 -12.38 -10.92
C VAL A 27 5.84 -12.36 -10.02
N THR A 28 5.53 -13.48 -9.40
CA THR A 28 4.30 -13.63 -8.59
C THR A 28 4.29 -12.70 -7.39
N ALA A 29 5.39 -12.62 -6.64
CA ALA A 29 5.48 -11.76 -5.47
C ALA A 29 5.39 -10.28 -5.88
N SER A 30 6.12 -9.87 -6.92
CA SER A 30 6.10 -8.50 -7.43
C SER A 30 4.69 -8.10 -7.90
N ALA A 31 4.04 -8.91 -8.71
CA ALA A 31 2.69 -8.62 -9.21
C ALA A 31 1.64 -8.56 -8.09
N LEU A 32 1.72 -9.48 -7.11
CA LEU A 32 0.82 -9.54 -5.98
C LEU A 32 0.97 -8.30 -5.09
N THR A 33 2.20 -7.95 -4.71
CA THR A 33 2.47 -6.84 -3.79
C THR A 33 2.24 -5.47 -4.42
N MET A 34 2.36 -5.34 -5.75
CA MET A 34 2.03 -4.11 -6.47
C MET A 34 0.53 -3.79 -6.46
N ASN A 35 -0.33 -4.82 -6.37
CA ASN A 35 -1.78 -4.68 -6.30
C ASN A 35 -2.23 -4.68 -4.82
N LYS A 36 -2.56 -3.50 -4.29
CA LYS A 36 -2.89 -3.32 -2.86
C LYS A 36 -4.08 -4.18 -2.42
N PHE A 37 -5.14 -4.23 -3.23
CA PHE A 37 -6.33 -5.01 -2.90
C PHE A 37 -6.06 -6.51 -2.86
N ILE A 38 -5.34 -7.03 -3.86
CA ILE A 38 -4.96 -8.46 -3.90
C ILE A 38 -4.00 -8.77 -2.75
N CYS A 39 -2.99 -7.93 -2.52
CA CYS A 39 -2.03 -8.10 -1.43
C CYS A 39 -2.73 -8.19 -0.07
N ASN A 40 -3.60 -7.22 0.25
CA ASN A 40 -4.36 -7.20 1.49
C ASN A 40 -5.23 -8.46 1.66
N ASN A 41 -5.95 -8.87 0.62
CA ASN A 41 -6.76 -10.08 0.68
C ASN A 41 -5.92 -11.36 0.79
N TYR A 42 -4.73 -11.37 0.19
CA TYR A 42 -3.80 -12.50 0.31
C TYR A 42 -3.29 -12.65 1.74
N ILE A 43 -2.73 -11.58 2.33
CA ILE A 43 -2.14 -11.64 3.68
C ILE A 43 -3.20 -11.86 4.77
N LYS A 44 -4.43 -11.43 4.55
CA LYS A 44 -5.56 -11.70 5.45
C LYS A 44 -5.78 -13.20 5.69
N ASN A 45 -5.50 -14.07 4.70
CA ASN A 45 -5.63 -15.52 4.85
C ASN A 45 -4.60 -16.12 5.83
N PHE A 46 -3.56 -15.37 6.17
CA PHE A 46 -2.55 -15.75 7.18
C PHE A 46 -2.83 -15.13 8.56
N GLY A 47 -4.04 -14.60 8.78
CA GLY A 47 -4.43 -14.02 10.06
C GLY A 47 -3.93 -12.59 10.30
N ILE A 48 -3.30 -11.96 9.31
CA ILE A 48 -2.84 -10.58 9.40
C ILE A 48 -4.06 -9.65 9.27
N LYS A 49 -4.22 -8.75 10.23
CA LYS A 49 -5.28 -7.74 10.19
C LYS A 49 -4.99 -6.70 9.12
N VAL A 50 -5.96 -6.45 8.27
CA VAL A 50 -5.91 -5.45 7.21
C VAL A 50 -7.13 -4.54 7.28
N ALA A 51 -7.02 -3.33 6.73
CA ALA A 51 -8.15 -2.43 6.60
C ALA A 51 -9.28 -3.07 5.78
N ALA A 52 -10.53 -2.84 6.16
CA ALA A 52 -11.66 -3.16 5.31
C ALA A 52 -11.54 -2.35 4.02
N SER A 53 -11.72 -3.00 2.87
CA SER A 53 -11.48 -2.34 1.60
C SER A 53 -12.46 -2.78 0.51
N ILE A 54 -12.67 -1.88 -0.44
CA ILE A 54 -13.45 -2.10 -1.66
C ILE A 54 -12.56 -1.70 -2.84
N CYS A 55 -12.53 -2.54 -3.87
CA CYS A 55 -11.85 -2.23 -5.11
C CYS A 55 -12.88 -1.91 -6.20
N LEU A 56 -12.71 -0.76 -6.84
CA LEU A 56 -13.55 -0.31 -7.94
C LEU A 56 -12.76 -0.38 -9.24
N ASN A 57 -13.40 -0.88 -10.30
CA ASN A 57 -12.87 -0.76 -11.65
C ASN A 57 -13.58 0.38 -12.38
N ARG A 58 -12.86 1.15 -13.16
CA ARG A 58 -13.40 2.31 -13.92
C ARG A 58 -14.62 1.98 -14.79
N ALA A 59 -14.68 0.77 -15.33
CA ALA A 59 -15.81 0.32 -16.18
C ALA A 59 -17.02 -0.17 -15.38
N SER A 60 -16.87 -0.36 -14.06
CA SER A 60 -17.95 -0.88 -13.21
C SER A 60 -18.82 0.24 -12.65
N LYS A 61 -20.10 -0.06 -12.48
CA LYS A 61 -21.01 0.82 -11.72
C LYS A 61 -20.73 0.63 -10.23
N TYR A 62 -20.74 1.71 -9.48
CA TYR A 62 -20.59 1.68 -8.01
C TYR A 62 -21.59 2.63 -7.37
N ASP A 63 -21.88 2.37 -6.10
CA ASP A 63 -22.79 3.14 -5.27
C ASP A 63 -22.02 3.72 -4.08
N ILE A 64 -21.88 5.06 -4.06
CA ILE A 64 -21.12 5.77 -3.04
C ILE A 64 -21.78 5.69 -1.66
N GLU A 65 -23.11 5.61 -1.59
CA GLU A 65 -23.81 5.47 -0.31
C GLU A 65 -23.57 4.11 0.30
N ASN A 66 -23.58 3.06 -0.52
CA ASN A 66 -23.24 1.71 -0.09
C ASN A 66 -21.78 1.59 0.34
N ILE A 67 -20.84 2.21 -0.37
CA ILE A 67 -19.42 2.26 0.02
C ILE A 67 -19.27 2.94 1.37
N ALA A 68 -19.88 4.12 1.54
CA ALA A 68 -19.85 4.87 2.79
C ALA A 68 -20.43 4.07 3.96
N LYS A 69 -21.52 3.32 3.73
CA LYS A 69 -22.14 2.46 4.75
C LYS A 69 -21.24 1.28 5.15
N GLN A 70 -20.50 0.70 4.20
CA GLN A 70 -19.63 -0.46 4.48
C GLN A 70 -18.33 -0.09 5.19
N LEU A 71 -17.68 1.02 4.79
CA LEU A 71 -16.35 1.38 5.28
C LEU A 71 -16.36 2.44 6.38
N GLY A 72 -17.38 3.29 6.43
CA GLY A 72 -17.42 4.43 7.35
C GLY A 72 -16.43 5.54 6.99
N PHE A 73 -16.51 6.66 7.71
CA PHE A 73 -15.56 7.77 7.58
C PHE A 73 -14.71 7.91 8.84
N PRO A 74 -13.49 8.41 8.73
CA PRO A 74 -12.76 8.72 7.50
C PRO A 74 -12.26 7.47 6.76
N MET A 75 -12.01 7.60 5.43
CA MET A 75 -11.46 6.53 4.59
C MET A 75 -10.40 7.07 3.64
N PHE A 76 -9.56 6.19 3.12
CA PHE A 76 -8.61 6.52 2.05
C PHE A 76 -9.11 6.04 0.70
N VAL A 77 -8.97 6.90 -0.31
CA VAL A 77 -9.19 6.59 -1.73
C VAL A 77 -7.85 6.74 -2.44
N LYS A 78 -7.39 5.70 -3.14
CA LYS A 78 -6.08 5.71 -3.79
C LYS A 78 -6.02 4.74 -4.98
N PRO A 79 -5.05 4.92 -5.91
CA PRO A 79 -4.77 3.95 -6.95
C PRO A 79 -4.49 2.56 -6.37
N ASN A 80 -5.13 1.52 -6.92
CA ASN A 80 -4.92 0.14 -6.48
C ASN A 80 -3.50 -0.35 -6.80
N THR A 81 -2.92 0.13 -7.90
CA THR A 81 -1.53 -0.10 -8.29
C THR A 81 -0.75 1.23 -8.27
N GLY A 82 0.57 1.16 -8.10
CA GLY A 82 1.41 2.35 -7.96
C GLY A 82 1.90 2.57 -6.54
N GLY A 83 2.68 3.62 -6.34
CA GLY A 83 3.40 3.89 -5.09
C GLY A 83 3.38 5.35 -4.66
N SER A 84 4.23 5.69 -3.68
CA SER A 84 4.53 7.05 -3.21
C SER A 84 3.33 7.89 -2.78
N SER A 85 2.23 7.27 -2.36
CA SER A 85 0.98 7.95 -1.96
C SER A 85 0.41 8.91 -3.01
N PHE A 86 0.82 8.76 -4.26
CA PHE A 86 0.34 9.58 -5.36
C PHE A 86 -1.17 9.37 -5.57
N ALA A 87 -1.91 10.45 -5.81
CA ALA A 87 -3.38 10.45 -5.94
C ALA A 87 -4.12 9.76 -4.78
N THR A 88 -3.55 9.82 -3.56
CA THR A 88 -4.18 9.33 -2.33
C THR A 88 -4.94 10.46 -1.67
N THR A 89 -6.21 10.25 -1.37
CA THR A 89 -7.09 11.23 -0.73
C THR A 89 -7.69 10.66 0.55
N LYS A 90 -7.54 11.38 1.67
CA LYS A 90 -8.28 11.12 2.91
C LYS A 90 -9.65 11.77 2.82
N VAL A 91 -10.68 10.94 2.75
CA VAL A 91 -12.08 11.36 2.61
C VAL A 91 -12.75 11.35 3.97
N LYS A 92 -13.29 12.51 4.39
CA LYS A 92 -13.91 12.69 5.72
C LYS A 92 -15.44 12.69 5.67
N SER A 93 -16.03 12.81 4.47
CA SER A 93 -17.49 12.84 4.29
C SER A 93 -17.90 12.35 2.90
N ILE A 94 -19.15 11.96 2.76
CA ILE A 94 -19.70 11.44 1.51
C ILE A 94 -19.58 12.44 0.34
N ASN A 95 -19.66 13.74 0.62
CA ASN A 95 -19.56 14.77 -0.41
C ASN A 95 -18.19 14.83 -1.10
N GLN A 96 -17.15 14.31 -0.45
CA GLN A 96 -15.79 14.26 -1.00
C GLN A 96 -15.51 12.96 -1.75
N LEU A 97 -16.35 11.91 -1.57
CA LEU A 97 -16.02 10.57 -1.99
C LEU A 97 -16.00 10.44 -3.52
N GLN A 98 -16.98 11.01 -4.20
CA GLN A 98 -17.06 10.96 -5.67
C GLN A 98 -15.83 11.61 -6.32
N ASP A 99 -15.48 12.83 -5.89
CA ASP A 99 -14.35 13.57 -6.46
C ASP A 99 -13.02 12.85 -6.22
N ALA A 100 -12.85 12.24 -5.03
CA ALA A 100 -11.66 11.46 -4.70
C ALA A 100 -11.52 10.20 -5.58
N ILE A 101 -12.63 9.50 -5.84
CA ILE A 101 -12.65 8.33 -6.74
C ILE A 101 -12.29 8.75 -8.16
N GLU A 102 -12.89 9.83 -8.66
CA GLU A 102 -12.64 10.34 -10.01
C GLU A 102 -11.19 10.81 -10.17
N LEU A 103 -10.64 11.49 -9.16
CA LEU A 103 -9.23 11.89 -9.15
C LEU A 103 -8.32 10.67 -9.25
N SER A 104 -8.57 9.65 -8.44
CA SER A 104 -7.78 8.42 -8.44
C SER A 104 -7.90 7.65 -9.76
N PHE A 105 -9.08 7.64 -10.39
CA PHE A 105 -9.28 7.04 -11.70
C PHE A 105 -8.54 7.75 -12.85
N LYS A 106 -8.10 8.98 -12.70
CA LYS A 106 -7.25 9.63 -13.72
C LYS A 106 -5.90 8.91 -13.87
N GLU A 107 -5.44 8.30 -12.80
CA GLU A 107 -4.11 7.66 -12.73
C GLU A 107 -4.14 6.14 -12.95
N THR A 108 -5.30 5.50 -12.78
CA THR A 108 -5.39 4.03 -12.80
C THR A 108 -6.75 3.55 -13.32
N GLN A 109 -6.83 2.26 -13.68
CA GLN A 109 -8.09 1.58 -14.00
C GLN A 109 -8.82 1.07 -12.76
N ASP A 110 -8.07 0.77 -11.69
CA ASP A 110 -8.60 0.20 -10.46
C ASP A 110 -8.26 1.09 -9.27
N VAL A 111 -9.28 1.47 -8.51
CA VAL A 111 -9.16 2.29 -7.31
C VAL A 111 -9.50 1.45 -6.09
N ILE A 112 -8.67 1.53 -5.05
CA ILE A 112 -8.97 0.93 -3.76
C ILE A 112 -9.44 2.02 -2.78
N ILE A 113 -10.51 1.69 -2.05
CA ILE A 113 -11.05 2.49 -0.96
C ILE A 113 -10.89 1.69 0.32
N GLU A 114 -10.28 2.26 1.34
CA GLU A 114 -9.95 1.57 2.59
C GLU A 114 -10.42 2.38 3.80
N SER A 115 -10.98 1.67 4.80
CA SER A 115 -11.18 2.25 6.13
C SER A 115 -9.84 2.63 6.76
N ILE A 116 -9.83 3.63 7.63
CA ILE A 116 -8.61 3.99 8.37
C ILE A 116 -8.39 2.99 9.51
N ILE A 117 -7.13 2.58 9.67
CA ILE A 117 -6.63 1.92 10.87
C ILE A 117 -5.84 2.98 11.65
N GLU A 118 -6.23 3.24 12.88
CA GLU A 118 -5.52 4.15 13.77
C GLU A 118 -4.37 3.40 14.46
N GLY A 119 -3.22 4.05 14.60
CA GLY A 119 -2.05 3.48 15.25
C GLY A 119 -0.75 4.19 14.89
N ILE A 120 0.35 3.62 15.33
CA ILE A 120 1.70 4.06 14.99
C ILE A 120 2.08 3.42 13.65
N GLU A 121 2.55 4.23 12.70
CA GLU A 121 3.05 3.74 11.42
C GLU A 121 4.49 3.25 11.60
N VAL A 122 4.74 1.99 11.24
CA VAL A 122 6.08 1.41 11.25
C VAL A 122 6.40 0.78 9.91
N THR A 123 7.67 0.77 9.56
CA THR A 123 8.21 0.04 8.42
C THR A 123 9.22 -0.99 8.87
N CYS A 124 9.31 -2.10 8.15
CA CYS A 124 10.24 -3.18 8.42
C CYS A 124 10.96 -3.59 7.13
N GLY A 125 12.26 -3.47 7.11
CA GLY A 125 13.08 -4.00 6.03
C GLY A 125 13.33 -5.50 6.22
N CYS A 126 13.23 -6.28 5.15
CA CYS A 126 13.64 -7.68 5.17
C CYS A 126 14.34 -8.07 3.87
N TYR A 127 15.22 -9.05 3.97
CA TYR A 127 15.90 -9.62 2.80
C TYR A 127 16.20 -11.09 3.00
N LYS A 128 16.44 -11.79 1.90
CA LYS A 128 16.79 -13.21 1.89
C LYS A 128 18.12 -13.43 1.18
N VAL A 129 19.05 -14.09 1.85
CA VAL A 129 20.36 -14.47 1.29
C VAL A 129 20.64 -15.94 1.60
N LYS A 130 20.92 -16.75 0.59
CA LYS A 130 21.25 -18.17 0.74
C LYS A 130 20.26 -18.93 1.66
N ASN A 131 18.97 -18.75 1.45
CA ASN A 131 17.88 -19.35 2.24
C ASN A 131 17.78 -18.85 3.70
N LYS A 132 18.56 -17.85 4.11
CA LYS A 132 18.42 -17.19 5.39
C LYS A 132 17.58 -15.93 5.21
N GLU A 133 16.48 -15.85 5.92
CA GLU A 133 15.66 -14.64 6.02
C GLU A 133 16.19 -13.75 7.14
N VAL A 134 16.33 -12.46 6.87
CA VAL A 134 16.80 -11.46 7.81
C VAL A 134 15.77 -10.36 7.87
N THR A 135 15.27 -10.11 9.07
CA THR A 135 14.37 -9.00 9.39
C THR A 135 15.19 -7.92 10.09
N LEU A 136 15.08 -6.69 9.63
CA LEU A 136 15.73 -5.54 10.24
C LEU A 136 14.88 -4.98 11.37
N PRO A 137 15.46 -4.16 12.27
CA PRO A 137 14.69 -3.46 13.29
C PRO A 137 13.55 -2.64 12.69
N LEU A 138 12.43 -2.58 13.40
CA LEU A 138 11.30 -1.74 13.01
C LEU A 138 11.66 -0.27 13.10
N THR A 139 11.27 0.50 12.11
CA THR A 139 11.42 1.96 12.08
C THR A 139 10.05 2.61 12.18
N GLU A 140 9.86 3.47 13.16
CA GLU A 140 8.67 4.31 13.30
C GLU A 140 8.74 5.47 12.31
N VAL A 141 7.62 5.72 11.62
CA VAL A 141 7.47 6.82 10.68
C VAL A 141 6.59 7.88 11.33
N VAL A 142 7.21 9.01 11.71
CA VAL A 142 6.52 10.14 12.34
C VAL A 142 6.34 11.23 11.31
N THR A 143 5.10 11.63 11.06
CA THR A 143 4.77 12.75 10.16
C THR A 143 3.96 13.80 10.89
N THR A 144 4.20 15.08 10.55
CA THR A 144 3.39 16.21 11.02
C THR A 144 2.11 16.37 10.19
N ASN A 145 2.02 15.70 9.03
CA ASN A 145 0.86 15.71 8.18
C ASN A 145 -0.23 14.76 8.70
N GLU A 146 -1.46 14.91 8.21
CA GLU A 146 -2.58 14.01 8.58
C GLU A 146 -2.32 12.54 8.22
N PHE A 147 -1.41 12.26 7.30
CA PHE A 147 -0.92 10.93 6.92
C PHE A 147 0.41 11.07 6.16
N PHE A 148 1.10 9.94 5.93
CA PHE A 148 2.36 9.88 5.19
C PHE A 148 2.11 10.03 3.68
N ASP A 149 1.81 11.27 3.26
CA ASP A 149 1.53 11.64 1.87
C ASP A 149 2.80 11.81 1.02
N TYR A 150 2.61 12.22 -0.24
CA TYR A 150 3.71 12.45 -1.17
C TYR A 150 4.66 13.56 -0.69
N SER A 151 4.12 14.67 -0.19
CA SER A 151 4.91 15.80 0.31
C SER A 151 5.72 15.39 1.55
N ALA A 152 5.11 14.63 2.46
CA ALA A 152 5.81 14.09 3.63
C ALA A 152 7.02 13.23 3.22
N LYS A 153 6.87 12.40 2.18
CA LYS A 153 7.94 11.49 1.71
C LYS A 153 9.15 12.20 1.08
N TYR A 154 8.93 13.30 0.38
CA TYR A 154 9.97 13.91 -0.47
C TYR A 154 10.39 15.32 -0.05
N GLU A 155 9.66 15.97 0.87
CA GLU A 155 9.92 17.34 1.32
C GLU A 155 10.50 17.41 2.75
N GLY A 156 10.95 16.28 3.31
CA GLY A 156 11.61 16.23 4.60
C GLY A 156 10.70 16.47 5.81
N GLN A 157 9.40 16.20 5.68
CA GLN A 157 8.40 16.37 6.73
C GLN A 157 8.17 15.08 7.56
N VAL A 158 9.16 14.19 7.54
CA VAL A 158 9.11 12.89 8.22
C VAL A 158 10.35 12.70 9.07
N GLU A 159 10.15 12.24 10.29
CA GLU A 159 11.18 11.72 11.17
C GLU A 159 11.08 10.17 11.18
N GLU A 160 12.19 9.51 10.90
CA GLU A 160 12.32 8.06 10.96
C GLU A 160 13.10 7.68 12.21
N ILE A 161 12.48 6.93 13.12
CA ILE A 161 13.05 6.55 14.41
C ILE A 161 13.28 5.04 14.47
N THR A 162 14.54 4.63 14.54
CA THR A 162 14.93 3.22 14.63
C THR A 162 15.78 2.98 15.90
N PRO A 163 15.41 2.03 16.77
CA PRO A 163 14.21 1.20 16.74
C PRO A 163 12.93 2.00 17.02
N ALA A 164 11.79 1.51 16.50
CA ALA A 164 10.49 2.11 16.71
C ALA A 164 10.09 2.14 18.19
N ARG A 165 9.41 3.20 18.63
CA ARG A 165 8.93 3.39 20.01
C ARG A 165 7.60 2.66 20.24
N ILE A 166 7.60 1.35 20.07
CA ILE A 166 6.46 0.46 20.26
C ILE A 166 6.74 -0.56 21.36
N PRO A 167 5.71 -1.17 21.99
CA PRO A 167 5.91 -2.21 22.99
C PRO A 167 6.73 -3.40 22.47
N GLU A 168 7.57 -3.98 23.33
CA GLU A 168 8.48 -5.06 22.96
C GLU A 168 7.72 -6.32 22.46
N ASP A 169 6.59 -6.63 23.09
CA ASP A 169 5.73 -7.76 22.67
C ASP A 169 5.12 -7.59 21.26
N VAL A 170 5.07 -6.37 20.74
CA VAL A 170 4.66 -6.07 19.36
C VAL A 170 5.85 -6.20 18.41
N THR A 171 7.05 -5.85 18.86
CA THR A 171 8.29 -5.94 18.08
C THR A 171 8.67 -7.39 17.76
N GLU A 172 8.38 -8.33 18.67
CA GLU A 172 8.74 -9.76 18.54
C GLU A 172 7.75 -10.60 17.71
N ARG A 173 6.64 -10.02 17.25
CA ARG A 173 5.61 -10.69 16.44
C ARG A 173 5.89 -10.60 14.95
#